data_78e5066e300bff16c86cb5e411354606
#
_entry.id   78e5066e300bff16c86cb5e411354606
#
_cell.length_a   1.000
_cell.length_b   1.000
_cell.length_c   1.000
_cell.angle_alpha   90.00
_cell.angle_beta   90.00
_cell.angle_gamma   90.00
#
_symmetry.space_group_name_H-M   'P 1'
#
loop_
_entity.id
_entity.type
_entity.pdbx_description
1 polymer ?
#
loop_
_entity_poly.entity_id
_entity_poly.type
_entity_poly.pdbx_seq_one_letter_code
_entity_poly.pdbx_strand_id
1 'polypeptide(L)'
;MDTSIDRGLVSIIMLSHGDGTHIVETVKSILAQTYQNWELLFVAKTDDDESLKPFSLLREEDIKIQKMAGKELTTSYSNSRIKASFIVGEDNDTPRRNSALANAQGRWIAFLDAGDIWEPTKLEKQIGFMEEHGYAFSYTQYGIIDKDSYDRGFVIGGKDRVTYQDMMKCCWPAYLTVMYDAEKVGRLQLRNLKGNNDYALFLIASEEADCYLLKENLAKLRTKWGMFGKFLLTNGIKWRYEVYRIEYRMNPVASCLCTIRNMWYGVVKWGKYVNRVKP
;
A
#
# COMPACT_ATOMS: atom_id res chain seq x y z
N MET A 1 32.22 13.69 5.74
CA MET A 1 31.10 14.25 6.53
C MET A 1 29.88 14.08 5.66
N ASP A 2 29.14 13.02 5.92
CA ASP A 2 27.90 12.73 5.19
C ASP A 2 26.79 13.58 5.83
N THR A 3 26.51 14.74 5.24
CA THR A 3 25.35 15.54 5.61
C THR A 3 24.13 14.90 4.95
N SER A 4 23.69 13.77 5.48
CA SER A 4 22.40 13.23 5.12
C SER A 4 21.34 14.25 5.56
N ILE A 5 20.81 15.01 4.60
CA ILE A 5 19.66 15.87 4.82
C ILE A 5 18.56 14.98 5.40
N ASP A 6 18.10 15.27 6.61
CA ASP A 6 16.97 14.56 7.20
C ASP A 6 15.71 14.89 6.37
N ARG A 7 15.34 13.97 5.47
CA ARG A 7 14.17 14.08 4.61
C ARG A 7 12.87 13.66 5.30
N GLY A 8 12.93 13.38 6.60
CA GLY A 8 11.79 12.97 7.41
C GLY A 8 11.57 11.46 7.48
N LEU A 9 10.90 11.03 8.53
CA LEU A 9 10.57 9.62 8.77
C LEU A 9 9.54 9.11 7.75
N VAL A 10 9.72 7.87 7.28
CA VAL A 10 8.74 7.12 6.48
C VAL A 10 8.01 6.13 7.38
N SER A 11 6.69 6.22 7.49
CA SER A 11 5.86 5.16 8.07
C SER A 11 5.39 4.21 6.99
N ILE A 12 5.84 2.97 7.06
CA ILE A 12 5.45 1.90 6.14
C ILE A 12 4.28 1.13 6.77
N ILE A 13 3.13 1.14 6.11
CA ILE A 13 1.92 0.46 6.55
C ILE A 13 1.86 -0.91 5.89
N MET A 14 1.87 -1.99 6.69
CA MET A 14 1.80 -3.37 6.20
C MET A 14 0.69 -4.15 6.89
N LEU A 15 -0.22 -4.72 6.10
CA LEU A 15 -1.24 -5.64 6.60
C LEU A 15 -0.88 -7.08 6.26
N SER A 16 -1.16 -8.00 7.19
CA SER A 16 -1.12 -9.43 6.92
C SER A 16 -2.50 -9.92 6.48
N HIS A 17 -2.52 -10.76 5.44
CA HIS A 17 -3.73 -11.41 4.93
C HIS A 17 -3.79 -12.91 5.30
N GLY A 18 -3.03 -13.35 6.31
CA GLY A 18 -3.16 -14.67 6.92
C GLY A 18 -2.27 -15.77 6.32
N ASP A 19 -1.44 -15.45 5.32
CA ASP A 19 -0.44 -16.42 4.81
C ASP A 19 0.97 -15.85 5.10
N GLY A 20 1.62 -16.37 6.12
CA GLY A 20 2.96 -15.95 6.54
C GLY A 20 4.09 -16.28 5.55
N THR A 21 3.79 -16.97 4.46
CA THR A 21 4.78 -17.62 3.58
C THR A 21 5.79 -16.64 2.98
N HIS A 22 5.37 -15.42 2.63
CA HIS A 22 6.21 -14.42 1.96
C HIS A 22 6.55 -13.18 2.81
N ILE A 23 6.10 -13.12 4.06
CA ILE A 23 6.34 -11.97 4.95
C ILE A 23 7.85 -11.72 5.13
N VAL A 24 8.65 -12.78 5.31
CA VAL A 24 10.12 -12.67 5.45
C VAL A 24 10.74 -11.96 4.26
N GLU A 25 10.31 -12.32 3.06
CA GLU A 25 10.83 -11.74 1.82
C GLU A 25 10.46 -10.26 1.70
N THR A 26 9.21 -9.93 2.04
CA THR A 26 8.72 -8.54 2.12
C THR A 26 9.53 -7.71 3.11
N VAL A 27 9.68 -8.20 4.35
CA VAL A 27 10.42 -7.48 5.39
C VAL A 27 11.90 -7.34 5.03
N LYS A 28 12.53 -8.36 4.44
CA LYS A 28 13.90 -8.24 3.91
C LYS A 28 14.03 -7.14 2.86
N SER A 29 13.02 -6.94 2.01
CA SER A 29 13.03 -5.87 1.02
C SER A 29 12.92 -4.47 1.65
N ILE A 30 12.26 -4.36 2.81
CA ILE A 30 12.22 -3.11 3.61
C ILE A 30 13.58 -2.87 4.29
N LEU A 31 14.14 -3.89 4.91
CA LEU A 31 15.46 -3.81 5.57
C LEU A 31 16.58 -3.45 4.59
N ALA A 32 16.45 -3.84 3.32
CA ALA A 32 17.40 -3.56 2.25
C ALA A 32 17.25 -2.15 1.65
N GLN A 33 16.30 -1.31 2.10
CA GLN A 33 16.14 0.03 1.57
C GLN A 33 17.37 0.90 1.82
N THR A 34 17.81 1.65 0.81
CA THR A 34 18.94 2.59 0.92
C THR A 34 18.59 3.77 1.84
N TYR A 35 17.35 4.22 1.83
CA TYR A 35 16.84 5.20 2.79
C TYR A 35 16.55 4.53 4.13
N GLN A 36 17.25 4.93 5.20
CA GLN A 36 17.24 4.24 6.48
C GLN A 36 16.30 4.83 7.54
N ASN A 37 15.75 6.05 7.33
CA ASN A 37 14.86 6.70 8.30
C ASN A 37 13.40 6.26 8.07
N TRP A 38 13.05 5.05 8.50
CA TRP A 38 11.71 4.49 8.38
C TRP A 38 11.29 3.72 9.63
N GLU A 39 9.99 3.61 9.82
CA GLU A 39 9.33 2.68 10.74
C GLU A 39 8.38 1.76 9.94
N LEU A 40 8.21 0.52 10.40
CA LEU A 40 7.26 -0.43 9.86
C LEU A 40 6.13 -0.66 10.87
N LEU A 41 4.91 -0.34 10.45
CA LEU A 41 3.67 -0.59 11.20
C LEU A 41 2.99 -1.82 10.61
N PHE A 42 3.25 -2.97 11.20
CA PHE A 42 2.68 -4.25 10.78
C PHE A 42 1.42 -4.57 11.58
N VAL A 43 0.31 -4.83 10.90
CA VAL A 43 -0.96 -5.19 11.54
C VAL A 43 -1.46 -6.54 11.04
N ALA A 44 -1.44 -7.52 11.95
CA ALA A 44 -1.94 -8.87 11.67
C ALA A 44 -3.46 -8.98 11.89
N LYS A 45 -4.08 -9.98 11.26
CA LYS A 45 -5.51 -10.26 11.36
C LYS A 45 -5.91 -10.92 12.67
N THR A 46 -5.03 -11.74 13.25
CA THR A 46 -5.25 -12.50 14.46
C THR A 46 -3.99 -12.47 15.33
N ASP A 47 -4.13 -12.84 16.60
CA ASP A 47 -3.03 -13.13 17.51
C ASP A 47 -2.30 -14.45 17.17
N ASP A 48 -2.57 -15.00 15.98
CA ASP A 48 -1.94 -16.21 15.48
C ASP A 48 -0.43 -16.01 15.31
N ASP A 49 0.33 -16.80 16.06
CA ASP A 49 1.79 -16.82 16.03
C ASP A 49 2.37 -17.12 14.64
N GLU A 50 1.59 -17.74 13.74
CA GLU A 50 2.02 -18.04 12.37
C GLU A 50 2.39 -16.77 11.59
N SER A 51 1.60 -15.69 11.74
CA SER A 51 1.90 -14.40 11.11
C SER A 51 3.13 -13.72 11.68
N LEU A 52 3.55 -14.09 12.88
CA LEU A 52 4.73 -13.54 13.58
C LEU A 52 5.97 -14.40 13.47
N LYS A 53 5.84 -15.72 13.24
CA LYS A 53 6.98 -16.61 13.06
C LYS A 53 8.03 -16.09 12.09
N PRO A 54 7.66 -15.47 10.96
CA PRO A 54 8.63 -14.88 10.06
C PRO A 54 9.51 -13.82 10.70
N PHE A 55 8.99 -13.08 11.67
CA PHE A 55 9.76 -12.05 12.36
C PHE A 55 10.80 -12.61 13.33
N SER A 56 10.59 -13.82 13.87
CA SER A 56 11.60 -14.50 14.73
C SER A 56 12.84 -14.94 13.94
N LEU A 57 12.77 -14.96 12.62
CA LEU A 57 13.92 -15.25 11.75
C LEU A 57 14.77 -14.01 11.44
N LEU A 58 14.32 -12.83 11.86
CA LEU A 58 15.07 -11.59 11.76
C LEU A 58 15.87 -11.42 13.07
N ARG A 59 16.95 -10.62 13.02
CA ARG A 59 17.78 -10.43 14.21
C ARG A 59 16.98 -9.78 15.34
N GLU A 60 17.19 -10.21 16.59
CA GLU A 60 16.52 -9.63 17.77
C GLU A 60 16.71 -8.11 17.90
N GLU A 61 17.80 -7.58 17.35
CA GLU A 61 18.11 -6.14 17.30
C GLU A 61 17.16 -5.35 16.42
N ASP A 62 16.59 -5.98 15.38
CA ASP A 62 15.72 -5.32 14.39
C ASP A 62 14.24 -5.45 14.76
N ILE A 63 13.88 -6.41 15.62
CA ILE A 63 12.47 -6.72 15.92
C ILE A 63 12.26 -6.99 17.40
N LYS A 64 11.32 -6.28 17.97
CA LYS A 64 10.72 -6.63 19.25
C LYS A 64 9.22 -6.70 19.07
N ILE A 65 8.66 -7.88 19.35
CA ILE A 65 7.23 -8.14 19.26
C ILE A 65 6.67 -8.18 20.67
N GLN A 66 5.64 -7.43 20.95
CA GLN A 66 4.89 -7.48 22.19
C GLN A 66 3.46 -7.95 21.93
N LYS A 67 3.02 -8.96 22.67
CA LYS A 67 1.63 -9.41 22.70
C LYS A 67 0.87 -8.71 23.80
N MET A 68 -0.33 -8.21 23.52
CA MET A 68 -1.29 -7.83 24.55
C MET A 68 -2.66 -8.41 24.21
N ALA A 69 -3.32 -9.00 25.21
CA ALA A 69 -4.64 -9.60 25.05
C ALA A 69 -5.73 -8.52 25.09
N GLY A 70 -6.54 -8.46 24.05
CA GLY A 70 -7.84 -7.80 24.04
C GLY A 70 -7.85 -6.28 24.14
N LYS A 71 -7.69 -5.61 23.04
CA LYS A 71 -7.71 -4.20 22.66
C LYS A 71 -6.35 -3.69 22.25
N GLU A 72 -6.35 -2.89 21.16
CA GLU A 72 -5.20 -2.25 20.52
C GLU A 72 -3.84 -2.51 21.15
N LEU A 73 -3.04 -3.29 20.44
CA LEU A 73 -1.68 -3.55 20.83
C LEU A 73 -0.74 -2.61 20.13
N THR A 74 -0.26 -1.66 20.85
CA THR A 74 0.91 -0.88 20.42
C THR A 74 2.10 -1.30 21.23
N THR A 75 3.07 -1.94 20.59
CA THR A 75 4.35 -2.17 21.22
C THR A 75 5.34 -1.15 20.75
N SER A 76 5.71 -0.25 21.60
CA SER A 76 6.86 0.60 21.38
C SER A 76 8.07 0.03 22.13
N TYR A 77 9.10 -0.33 21.38
CA TYR A 77 10.44 -0.45 21.94
C TYR A 77 11.24 0.79 21.52
N SER A 78 11.96 1.35 22.45
CA SER A 78 12.68 2.63 22.29
C SER A 78 13.72 2.67 21.18
N ASN A 79 14.08 1.54 20.58
CA ASN A 79 15.06 1.45 19.50
C ASN A 79 14.65 0.56 18.33
N SER A 80 13.41 0.05 18.29
CA SER A 80 12.97 -0.80 17.18
C SER A 80 12.24 0.02 16.10
N ARG A 81 12.66 -0.12 14.85
CA ARG A 81 11.98 0.46 13.68
C ARG A 81 10.73 -0.30 13.28
N ILE A 82 10.50 -1.50 13.84
CA ILE A 82 9.37 -2.35 13.49
C ILE A 82 8.40 -2.42 14.66
N LYS A 83 7.19 -1.95 14.44
CA LYS A 83 6.08 -2.01 15.37
C LYS A 83 5.02 -2.97 14.84
N ALA A 84 4.82 -4.08 15.52
CA ALA A 84 3.80 -5.05 15.17
C ALA A 84 2.59 -4.92 16.11
N SER A 85 1.40 -4.85 15.55
CA SER A 85 0.13 -4.80 16.27
C SER A 85 -0.86 -5.83 15.74
N PHE A 86 -1.83 -6.20 16.60
CA PHE A 86 -2.90 -7.12 16.25
C PHE A 86 -4.24 -6.48 16.53
N ILE A 87 -5.17 -6.61 15.61
CA ILE A 87 -6.58 -6.30 15.85
C ILE A 87 -7.35 -7.59 15.72
N VAL A 88 -7.76 -8.12 16.88
CA VAL A 88 -8.47 -9.39 16.98
C VAL A 88 -9.95 -9.19 16.64
N GLY A 89 -10.51 -10.13 15.87
CA GLY A 89 -11.96 -10.23 15.66
C GLY A 89 -12.52 -9.44 14.47
N GLU A 90 -11.70 -8.74 13.73
CA GLU A 90 -12.16 -7.98 12.57
C GLU A 90 -11.73 -8.66 11.25
N ASP A 91 -12.70 -9.22 10.53
CA ASP A 91 -12.50 -9.73 9.16
C ASP A 91 -12.31 -8.60 8.12
N ASN A 92 -12.31 -7.35 8.59
CA ASN A 92 -12.24 -6.15 7.77
C ASN A 92 -10.87 -5.48 7.88
N ASP A 93 -10.28 -5.16 6.74
CA ASP A 93 -8.98 -4.47 6.65
C ASP A 93 -9.04 -3.00 7.09
N THR A 94 -10.21 -2.37 7.04
CA THR A 94 -10.36 -0.94 7.36
C THR A 94 -9.93 -0.59 8.78
N PRO A 95 -10.41 -1.24 9.86
CA PRO A 95 -9.97 -0.92 11.22
C PRO A 95 -8.46 -1.14 11.40
N ARG A 96 -7.91 -2.19 10.82
CA ARG A 96 -6.49 -2.50 10.89
C ARG A 96 -5.65 -1.42 10.21
N ARG A 97 -6.05 -0.98 9.02
CA ARG A 97 -5.38 0.09 8.27
C ARG A 97 -5.48 1.43 8.99
N ASN A 98 -6.66 1.76 9.49
CA ASN A 98 -6.90 2.98 10.26
C ASN A 98 -6.06 3.02 11.54
N SER A 99 -5.93 1.91 12.24
CA SER A 99 -5.06 1.81 13.42
C SER A 99 -3.59 2.06 13.06
N ALA A 100 -3.09 1.45 11.98
CA ALA A 100 -1.73 1.70 11.53
C ALA A 100 -1.52 3.18 11.13
N LEU A 101 -2.45 3.76 10.37
CA LEU A 101 -2.39 5.17 9.96
C LEU A 101 -2.44 6.12 11.14
N ALA A 102 -3.26 5.84 12.17
CA ALA A 102 -3.35 6.65 13.39
C ALA A 102 -2.06 6.62 14.23
N ASN A 103 -1.32 5.51 14.19
CA ASN A 103 -0.05 5.33 14.91
C ASN A 103 1.18 5.71 14.08
N ALA A 104 1.02 6.07 12.81
CA ALA A 104 2.11 6.49 11.95
C ALA A 104 2.70 7.83 12.42
N GLN A 105 4.02 7.89 12.58
CA GLN A 105 4.74 9.09 13.04
C GLN A 105 5.47 9.81 11.90
N GLY A 106 5.64 9.13 10.76
CA GLY A 106 6.36 9.65 9.62
C GLY A 106 5.66 10.81 8.92
N ARG A 107 6.48 11.68 8.34
CA ARG A 107 6.05 12.64 7.33
C ARG A 107 5.55 11.92 6.08
N TRP A 108 6.30 10.91 5.64
CA TRP A 108 5.97 10.13 4.47
C TRP A 108 5.20 8.87 4.88
N ILE A 109 4.08 8.63 4.23
CA ILE A 109 3.32 7.39 4.42
C ILE A 109 3.43 6.55 3.16
N ALA A 110 3.90 5.32 3.30
CA ALA A 110 4.05 4.36 2.22
C ALA A 110 3.36 3.03 2.58
N PHE A 111 3.04 2.23 1.58
CA PHE A 111 2.24 1.02 1.76
C PHE A 111 2.90 -0.19 1.11
N LEU A 112 2.88 -1.32 1.81
CA LEU A 112 3.39 -2.58 1.28
C LEU A 112 2.67 -3.75 1.95
N ASP A 113 1.88 -4.51 1.21
CA ASP A 113 1.24 -5.70 1.76
C ASP A 113 2.21 -6.88 1.87
N ALA A 114 1.94 -7.77 2.84
CA ALA A 114 2.71 -8.99 3.01
C ALA A 114 2.62 -9.88 1.75
N GLY A 115 3.78 -10.20 1.20
CA GLY A 115 3.93 -10.94 -0.07
C GLY A 115 4.52 -10.11 -1.21
N ASP A 116 4.36 -8.81 -1.20
CA ASP A 116 4.94 -7.91 -2.19
C ASP A 116 6.39 -7.54 -1.85
N ILE A 117 7.12 -7.02 -2.82
CA ILE A 117 8.55 -6.71 -2.69
C ILE A 117 8.83 -5.29 -3.20
N TRP A 118 9.69 -4.58 -2.51
CA TRP A 118 10.26 -3.32 -2.97
C TRP A 118 11.69 -3.47 -3.48
N GLU A 119 12.04 -2.68 -4.50
CA GLU A 119 13.43 -2.51 -4.92
C GLU A 119 14.20 -1.69 -3.87
N PRO A 120 15.50 -1.95 -3.65
CA PRO A 120 16.26 -1.32 -2.56
C PRO A 120 16.29 0.20 -2.56
N THR A 121 16.15 0.83 -3.71
CA THR A 121 16.21 2.30 -3.86
C THR A 121 14.85 2.98 -3.89
N LYS A 122 13.75 2.24 -3.63
CA LYS A 122 12.39 2.78 -3.79
C LYS A 122 12.12 3.99 -2.92
N LEU A 123 12.38 3.90 -1.63
CA LEU A 123 12.08 5.01 -0.71
C LEU A 123 12.90 6.25 -1.06
N GLU A 124 14.21 6.09 -1.26
CA GLU A 124 15.13 7.18 -1.59
C GLU A 124 14.71 7.91 -2.87
N LYS A 125 14.46 7.16 -3.94
CA LYS A 125 14.09 7.73 -5.25
C LYS A 125 12.72 8.39 -5.22
N GLN A 126 11.75 7.79 -4.56
CA GLN A 126 10.40 8.34 -4.51
C GLN A 126 10.33 9.60 -3.65
N ILE A 127 11.03 9.65 -2.52
CA ILE A 127 11.16 10.86 -1.70
C ILE A 127 11.87 11.96 -2.51
N GLY A 128 13.01 11.62 -3.14
CA GLY A 128 13.74 12.58 -3.98
C GLY A 128 12.87 13.18 -5.07
N PHE A 129 12.11 12.35 -5.78
CA PHE A 129 11.16 12.79 -6.81
C PHE A 129 10.08 13.71 -6.25
N MET A 130 9.52 13.40 -5.09
CA MET A 130 8.48 14.22 -4.47
C MET A 130 9.02 15.57 -3.99
N GLU A 131 10.21 15.57 -3.40
CA GLU A 131 10.84 16.82 -2.91
C GLU A 131 11.29 17.73 -4.05
N GLU A 132 11.95 17.17 -5.08
CA GLU A 132 12.44 17.93 -6.23
C GLU A 132 11.32 18.69 -6.96
N HIS A 133 10.13 18.10 -7.04
CA HIS A 133 8.99 18.66 -7.75
C HIS A 133 7.93 19.29 -6.83
N GLY A 134 8.10 19.22 -5.51
CA GLY A 134 7.12 19.71 -4.54
C GLY A 134 5.83 18.88 -4.47
N TYR A 135 5.83 17.64 -4.95
CA TYR A 135 4.65 16.76 -4.97
C TYR A 135 4.31 16.23 -3.59
N ALA A 136 3.02 16.18 -3.29
CA ALA A 136 2.52 15.66 -2.01
C ALA A 136 2.01 14.22 -2.11
N PHE A 137 1.78 13.70 -3.32
CA PHE A 137 1.27 12.35 -3.54
C PHE A 137 1.89 11.78 -4.82
N SER A 138 2.42 10.56 -4.74
CA SER A 138 3.09 9.91 -5.87
C SER A 138 2.90 8.40 -5.89
N TYR A 139 3.20 7.80 -7.02
CA TYR A 139 3.28 6.36 -7.20
C TYR A 139 4.39 5.98 -8.19
N THR A 140 4.79 4.71 -8.19
CA THR A 140 5.83 4.19 -9.09
C THR A 140 5.26 3.20 -10.09
N GLN A 141 6.05 2.80 -11.08
CA GLN A 141 5.77 1.58 -11.83
C GLN A 141 6.04 0.35 -10.95
N TYR A 142 5.49 -0.81 -11.34
CA TYR A 142 5.71 -2.07 -10.66
C TYR A 142 5.72 -3.25 -11.62
N GLY A 143 6.50 -4.27 -11.27
CA GLY A 143 6.54 -5.56 -11.95
C GLY A 143 5.55 -6.55 -11.37
N ILE A 144 5.40 -7.71 -12.02
CA ILE A 144 4.61 -8.84 -11.52
C ILE A 144 5.52 -10.02 -11.27
N ILE A 145 5.41 -10.61 -10.09
CA ILE A 145 6.04 -11.89 -9.73
C ILE A 145 4.98 -12.94 -9.41
N ASP A 146 5.32 -14.20 -9.60
CA ASP A 146 4.44 -15.30 -9.19
C ASP A 146 4.66 -15.72 -7.73
N LYS A 147 3.97 -16.80 -7.32
CA LYS A 147 4.08 -17.37 -5.96
C LYS A 147 5.50 -17.83 -5.60
N ASP A 148 6.33 -18.15 -6.57
CA ASP A 148 7.70 -18.62 -6.40
C ASP A 148 8.75 -17.52 -6.65
N SER A 149 8.31 -16.24 -6.65
CA SER A 149 9.12 -15.02 -6.87
C SER A 149 9.71 -14.88 -8.28
N TYR A 150 9.28 -15.67 -9.26
CA TYR A 150 9.72 -15.52 -10.65
C TYR A 150 9.07 -14.29 -11.30
N ASP A 151 9.90 -13.45 -11.91
CA ASP A 151 9.44 -12.29 -12.68
C ASP A 151 8.67 -12.74 -13.92
N ARG A 152 7.50 -12.20 -14.13
CA ARG A 152 6.62 -12.50 -15.26
C ARG A 152 6.86 -11.65 -16.49
N GLY A 153 7.84 -10.76 -16.45
CA GLY A 153 8.23 -9.88 -17.55
C GLY A 153 7.18 -8.82 -17.87
N PHE A 154 6.43 -8.36 -16.89
CA PHE A 154 5.47 -7.26 -17.05
C PHE A 154 5.86 -6.07 -16.18
N VAL A 155 5.78 -4.88 -16.75
CA VAL A 155 5.87 -3.62 -16.03
C VAL A 155 4.58 -2.84 -16.23
N ILE A 156 3.98 -2.44 -15.13
CA ILE A 156 2.71 -1.73 -15.10
C ILE A 156 2.95 -0.30 -14.61
N GLY A 157 2.50 0.64 -15.41
CA GLY A 157 2.54 2.06 -15.09
C GLY A 157 1.15 2.68 -15.02
N GLY A 158 1.08 3.95 -15.39
CA GLY A 158 -0.16 4.70 -15.42
C GLY A 158 0.03 6.08 -16.05
N LYS A 159 -0.88 7.01 -15.74
CA LYS A 159 -0.80 8.41 -16.14
C LYS A 159 0.32 9.13 -15.39
N ASP A 160 1.02 10.05 -16.05
CA ASP A 160 2.06 10.87 -15.43
C ASP A 160 1.51 11.72 -14.28
N ARG A 161 0.30 12.25 -14.43
CA ARG A 161 -0.46 12.98 -13.41
C ARG A 161 -1.87 12.43 -13.34
N VAL A 162 -2.34 12.14 -12.15
CA VAL A 162 -3.68 11.63 -11.81
C VAL A 162 -4.34 12.65 -10.90
N THR A 163 -5.33 13.37 -11.43
CA THR A 163 -6.16 14.29 -10.67
C THR A 163 -7.23 13.51 -9.88
N TYR A 164 -7.91 14.18 -8.94
CA TYR A 164 -9.10 13.63 -8.28
C TYR A 164 -10.13 13.09 -9.28
N GLN A 165 -10.41 13.86 -10.35
CA GLN A 165 -11.36 13.42 -11.37
C GLN A 165 -10.88 12.18 -12.15
N ASP A 166 -9.59 12.03 -12.36
CA ASP A 166 -9.02 10.82 -12.96
C ASP A 166 -9.08 9.64 -11.98
N MET A 167 -8.79 9.86 -10.69
CA MET A 167 -8.91 8.84 -9.65
C MET A 167 -10.35 8.35 -9.53
N MET A 168 -11.33 9.24 -9.61
CA MET A 168 -12.77 8.88 -9.66
C MET A 168 -13.15 8.03 -10.88
N LYS A 169 -12.37 8.04 -11.95
CA LYS A 169 -12.61 7.18 -13.13
C LYS A 169 -11.98 5.81 -13.01
N CYS A 170 -10.81 5.71 -12.35
CA CYS A 170 -10.06 4.47 -12.23
C CYS A 170 -9.04 4.57 -11.08
N CYS A 171 -8.84 3.48 -10.34
CA CYS A 171 -7.70 3.35 -9.44
C CYS A 171 -6.41 3.23 -10.27
N TRP A 172 -5.65 4.32 -10.38
CA TRP A 172 -4.42 4.35 -11.19
C TRP A 172 -3.23 3.72 -10.46
N PRO A 173 -2.92 4.07 -9.20
CA PRO A 173 -1.83 3.45 -8.46
C PRO A 173 -2.15 2.00 -8.07
N ALA A 174 -1.12 1.22 -7.80
CA ALA A 174 -1.21 0.01 -7.02
C ALA A 174 -0.73 0.30 -5.58
N TYR A 175 -1.29 -0.39 -4.59
CA TYR A 175 -1.07 -0.12 -3.17
C TYR A 175 0.43 -0.04 -2.80
N LEU A 176 1.21 -1.04 -3.23
CA LEU A 176 2.65 -1.14 -2.97
C LEU A 176 3.49 -0.02 -3.61
N THR A 177 2.92 0.78 -4.52
CA THR A 177 3.65 1.83 -5.25
C THR A 177 3.49 3.21 -4.65
N VAL A 178 2.50 3.40 -3.80
CA VAL A 178 2.06 4.70 -3.31
C VAL A 178 2.94 5.23 -2.18
N MET A 179 3.16 6.54 -2.20
CA MET A 179 3.68 7.34 -1.10
C MET A 179 3.00 8.71 -1.09
N TYR A 180 2.68 9.23 0.12
CA TYR A 180 2.19 10.59 0.26
C TYR A 180 2.83 11.33 1.44
N ASP A 181 2.84 12.64 1.38
CA ASP A 181 3.30 13.56 2.43
C ASP A 181 2.14 13.86 3.39
N ALA A 182 2.21 13.28 4.59
CA ALA A 182 1.16 13.44 5.60
C ALA A 182 1.07 14.88 6.18
N GLU A 183 2.10 15.70 6.03
CA GLU A 183 2.05 17.12 6.42
C GLU A 183 1.19 17.93 5.45
N LYS A 184 1.13 17.53 4.17
CA LYS A 184 0.36 18.21 3.13
C LYS A 184 -1.02 17.58 2.90
N VAL A 185 -1.12 16.26 2.91
CA VAL A 185 -2.35 15.50 2.63
C VAL A 185 -3.17 15.25 3.91
N GLY A 186 -2.49 15.26 5.07
CA GLY A 186 -3.10 14.90 6.33
C GLY A 186 -2.99 13.40 6.65
N ARG A 187 -3.39 13.02 7.85
CA ARG A 187 -3.48 11.62 8.27
C ARG A 187 -4.83 11.05 7.89
N LEU A 188 -4.82 10.23 6.86
CA LEU A 188 -6.03 9.69 6.28
C LEU A 188 -6.69 8.65 7.19
N GLN A 189 -8.03 8.63 7.19
CA GLN A 189 -8.85 7.64 7.87
C GLN A 189 -9.98 7.21 6.94
N LEU A 190 -10.19 5.91 6.84
CA LEU A 190 -11.21 5.31 6.00
C LEU A 190 -12.51 5.10 6.78
N ARG A 191 -13.65 5.23 6.12
CA ARG A 191 -14.92 4.71 6.63
C ARG A 191 -14.91 3.19 6.57
N ASN A 192 -15.84 2.56 7.32
CA ASN A 192 -15.90 1.10 7.41
C ASN A 192 -16.35 0.48 6.07
N LEU A 193 -15.38 0.19 5.21
CA LEU A 193 -15.55 -0.49 3.92
C LEU A 193 -15.13 -1.95 4.06
N LYS A 194 -15.87 -2.85 3.41
CA LYS A 194 -15.55 -4.29 3.41
C LYS A 194 -14.42 -4.68 2.42
N GLY A 195 -14.12 -3.81 1.47
CA GLY A 195 -13.06 -4.03 0.48
C GLY A 195 -12.75 -2.77 -0.33
N ASN A 196 -11.77 -2.82 -1.25
CA ASN A 196 -11.24 -1.67 -2.00
C ASN A 196 -10.79 -0.50 -1.10
N ASN A 197 -10.28 -0.80 0.07
CA ASN A 197 -9.84 0.19 1.03
C ASN A 197 -8.68 1.05 0.51
N ASP A 198 -7.81 0.47 -0.32
CA ASP A 198 -6.75 1.13 -1.05
C ASP A 198 -7.29 2.18 -2.02
N TYR A 199 -8.29 1.82 -2.81
CA TYR A 199 -8.92 2.76 -3.74
C TYR A 199 -9.62 3.92 -3.03
N ALA A 200 -10.34 3.65 -1.94
CA ALA A 200 -10.95 4.69 -1.14
C ALA A 200 -9.90 5.64 -0.53
N LEU A 201 -8.80 5.10 -0.02
CA LEU A 201 -7.69 5.88 0.53
C LEU A 201 -7.09 6.82 -0.52
N PHE A 202 -6.86 6.32 -1.75
CA PHE A 202 -6.28 7.12 -2.83
C PHE A 202 -7.24 8.19 -3.34
N LEU A 203 -8.54 7.91 -3.30
CA LEU A 203 -9.55 8.92 -3.61
C LEU A 203 -9.50 10.06 -2.60
N ILE A 204 -9.48 9.76 -1.29
CA ILE A 204 -9.38 10.79 -0.24
C ILE A 204 -8.07 11.56 -0.38
N ALA A 205 -6.93 10.88 -0.58
CA ALA A 205 -5.65 11.56 -0.79
C ALA A 205 -5.69 12.49 -2.02
N SER A 206 -6.41 12.10 -3.08
CA SER A 206 -6.51 12.88 -4.31
C SER A 206 -7.43 14.10 -4.21
N GLU A 207 -8.21 14.23 -3.14
CA GLU A 207 -8.95 15.46 -2.82
C GLU A 207 -7.99 16.60 -2.41
N GLU A 208 -6.87 16.23 -1.76
CA GLU A 208 -5.88 17.18 -1.26
C GLU A 208 -4.72 17.40 -2.23
N ALA A 209 -4.35 16.41 -3.03
CA ALA A 209 -3.20 16.50 -3.94
C ALA A 209 -3.33 15.58 -5.16
N ASP A 210 -2.87 16.06 -6.31
CA ASP A 210 -2.70 15.22 -7.50
C ASP A 210 -1.61 14.17 -7.27
N CYS A 211 -1.81 12.97 -7.84
CA CYS A 211 -0.87 11.86 -7.73
C CYS A 211 0.03 11.80 -8.97
N TYR A 212 1.35 11.77 -8.79
CA TYR A 212 2.34 11.82 -9.87
C TYR A 212 3.11 10.50 -10.01
N LEU A 213 3.35 10.10 -11.25
CA LEU A 213 4.07 8.86 -11.56
C LEU A 213 5.59 9.08 -11.62
N LEU A 214 6.32 8.43 -10.75
CA LEU A 214 7.75 8.16 -10.96
C LEU A 214 7.88 6.97 -11.91
N LYS A 215 8.40 7.22 -13.13
CA LYS A 215 8.52 6.22 -14.23
C LYS A 215 9.66 5.23 -14.00
N GLU A 216 9.74 4.67 -12.81
CA GLU A 216 10.69 3.63 -12.45
C GLU A 216 9.97 2.41 -11.86
N ASN A 217 10.41 1.21 -12.24
CA ASN A 217 9.90 -0.05 -11.70
C ASN A 217 10.57 -0.33 -10.34
N LEU A 218 9.94 0.13 -9.25
CA LEU A 218 10.51 0.09 -7.90
C LEU A 218 9.77 -0.86 -6.96
N ALA A 219 8.81 -1.62 -7.46
CA ALA A 219 8.03 -2.56 -6.66
C ALA A 219 7.63 -3.79 -7.48
N LYS A 220 7.36 -4.91 -6.83
CA LYS A 220 6.90 -6.16 -7.45
C LYS A 220 5.68 -6.68 -6.73
N LEU A 221 4.56 -6.77 -7.47
CA LEU A 221 3.30 -7.31 -7.01
C LEU A 221 3.31 -8.84 -7.15
N ARG A 222 3.09 -9.55 -6.06
CA ARG A 222 2.92 -11.01 -6.09
C ARG A 222 1.50 -11.39 -6.46
N THR A 223 1.34 -12.17 -7.52
CA THR A 223 0.01 -12.60 -7.97
C THR A 223 -0.06 -14.12 -8.13
N LYS A 224 -1.22 -14.69 -7.80
CA LYS A 224 -1.58 -16.05 -8.22
C LYS A 224 -2.12 -15.96 -9.66
N TRP A 225 -1.44 -16.62 -10.61
CA TRP A 225 -1.86 -16.62 -12.02
C TRP A 225 -3.32 -17.09 -12.15
N GLY A 226 -4.14 -16.35 -12.88
CA GLY A 226 -5.57 -16.61 -13.07
C GLY A 226 -6.52 -15.90 -12.09
N MET A 227 -6.02 -15.26 -11.03
CA MET A 227 -6.85 -14.56 -10.05
C MET A 227 -7.36 -13.19 -10.55
N PHE A 228 -6.66 -12.58 -11.51
CA PHE A 228 -7.02 -11.28 -12.05
C PHE A 228 -8.42 -11.25 -12.69
N GLY A 229 -8.78 -12.27 -13.45
CA GLY A 229 -10.09 -12.35 -14.09
C GLY A 229 -11.24 -12.62 -13.09
N LYS A 230 -11.01 -13.48 -12.10
CA LYS A 230 -12.02 -13.81 -11.09
C LYS A 230 -12.29 -12.63 -10.14
N PHE A 231 -11.25 -11.93 -9.70
CA PHE A 231 -11.37 -10.78 -8.79
C PHE A 231 -12.12 -9.60 -9.42
N LEU A 232 -11.89 -9.33 -10.72
CA LEU A 232 -12.61 -8.29 -11.47
C LEU A 232 -14.11 -8.57 -11.56
N LEU A 233 -14.51 -9.82 -11.71
CA LEU A 233 -15.90 -10.18 -12.06
C LEU A 233 -16.83 -10.38 -10.87
N THR A 234 -16.31 -10.66 -9.66
CA THR A 234 -17.17 -10.98 -8.51
C THR A 234 -17.22 -9.87 -7.46
N ASN A 235 -16.21 -9.83 -6.60
CA ASN A 235 -16.18 -8.89 -5.47
C ASN A 235 -15.79 -7.48 -5.90
N GLY A 236 -14.96 -7.35 -6.95
CA GLY A 236 -14.45 -6.07 -7.41
C GLY A 236 -15.53 -5.06 -7.81
N ILE A 237 -16.63 -5.52 -8.42
CA ILE A 237 -17.77 -4.65 -8.80
C ILE A 237 -18.49 -4.14 -7.55
N LYS A 238 -18.83 -5.08 -6.65
CA LYS A 238 -19.54 -4.76 -5.41
C LYS A 238 -18.76 -3.78 -4.55
N TRP A 239 -17.48 -4.01 -4.35
CA TRP A 239 -16.64 -3.15 -3.52
C TRP A 239 -16.41 -1.77 -4.11
N ARG A 240 -16.31 -1.64 -5.44
CA ARG A 240 -16.27 -0.33 -6.12
C ARG A 240 -17.56 0.44 -5.93
N TYR A 241 -18.69 -0.24 -6.06
CA TYR A 241 -19.99 0.35 -5.80
C TYR A 241 -20.12 0.83 -4.35
N GLU A 242 -19.66 0.04 -3.37
CA GLU A 242 -19.64 0.39 -1.96
C GLU A 242 -18.78 1.62 -1.66
N VAL A 243 -17.64 1.80 -2.32
CA VAL A 243 -16.83 3.03 -2.19
C VAL A 243 -17.65 4.26 -2.53
N TYR A 244 -18.33 4.27 -3.68
CA TYR A 244 -19.16 5.42 -4.08
C TYR A 244 -20.36 5.61 -3.16
N ARG A 245 -20.93 4.54 -2.64
CA ARG A 245 -22.11 4.59 -1.74
C ARG A 245 -21.75 5.03 -0.33
N ILE A 246 -20.69 4.48 0.24
CA ILE A 246 -20.33 4.64 1.66
C ILE A 246 -19.41 5.84 1.83
N GLU A 247 -18.30 5.89 1.09
CA GLU A 247 -17.32 6.98 1.22
C GLU A 247 -17.89 8.29 0.70
N TYR A 248 -18.44 8.27 -0.53
CA TYR A 248 -18.94 9.48 -1.20
C TYR A 248 -20.44 9.74 -1.02
N ARG A 249 -21.17 8.87 -0.33
CA ARG A 249 -22.63 9.00 -0.08
C ARG A 249 -23.46 9.27 -1.34
N MET A 250 -23.00 8.81 -2.49
CA MET A 250 -23.72 8.98 -3.75
C MET A 250 -25.01 8.18 -3.75
N ASN A 251 -26.02 8.65 -4.50
CA ASN A 251 -27.25 7.89 -4.71
C ASN A 251 -26.98 6.58 -5.51
N PRO A 252 -27.89 5.59 -5.45
CA PRO A 252 -27.65 4.27 -6.09
C PRO A 252 -27.35 4.36 -7.59
N VAL A 253 -28.04 5.23 -8.34
CA VAL A 253 -27.88 5.36 -9.79
C VAL A 253 -26.51 5.93 -10.12
N ALA A 254 -26.10 7.03 -9.48
CA ALA A 254 -24.79 7.63 -9.66
C ALA A 254 -23.66 6.65 -9.30
N SER A 255 -23.81 5.89 -8.21
CA SER A 255 -22.82 4.87 -7.81
C SER A 255 -22.67 3.77 -8.85
N CYS A 256 -23.79 3.32 -9.45
CA CYS A 256 -23.78 2.32 -10.50
C CYS A 256 -23.05 2.84 -11.75
N LEU A 257 -23.37 4.05 -12.20
CA LEU A 257 -22.72 4.69 -13.36
C LEU A 257 -21.21 4.88 -13.13
N CYS A 258 -20.82 5.35 -11.95
CA CYS A 258 -19.42 5.49 -11.57
C CYS A 258 -18.69 4.14 -11.56
N THR A 259 -19.34 3.08 -11.08
CA THR A 259 -18.77 1.72 -11.06
C THR A 259 -18.54 1.21 -12.49
N ILE A 260 -19.52 1.33 -13.37
CA ILE A 260 -19.39 0.94 -14.80
C ILE A 260 -18.25 1.71 -15.47
N ARG A 261 -18.21 3.03 -15.25
CA ARG A 261 -17.13 3.88 -15.77
C ARG A 261 -15.75 3.44 -15.25
N ASN A 262 -15.64 3.14 -13.96
CA ASN A 262 -14.39 2.69 -13.37
C ASN A 262 -13.90 1.38 -14.00
N MET A 263 -14.80 0.44 -14.21
CA MET A 263 -14.47 -0.83 -14.87
C MET A 263 -13.96 -0.62 -16.30
N TRP A 264 -14.63 0.24 -17.07
CA TRP A 264 -14.21 0.57 -18.44
C TRP A 264 -12.80 1.17 -18.47
N TYR A 265 -12.53 2.16 -17.61
CA TYR A 265 -11.20 2.75 -17.53
C TYR A 265 -10.14 1.77 -17.00
N GLY A 266 -10.53 0.80 -16.19
CA GLY A 266 -9.66 -0.30 -15.77
C GLY A 266 -9.18 -1.15 -16.96
N VAL A 267 -10.09 -1.47 -17.89
CA VAL A 267 -9.74 -2.17 -19.15
C VAL A 267 -8.80 -1.32 -20.01
N VAL A 268 -9.12 -0.03 -20.17
CA VAL A 268 -8.28 0.91 -20.92
C VAL A 268 -6.87 1.02 -20.30
N LYS A 269 -6.78 1.09 -18.97
CA LYS A 269 -5.50 1.10 -18.25
C LYS A 269 -4.68 -0.13 -18.60
N TRP A 270 -5.27 -1.32 -18.55
CA TRP A 270 -4.61 -2.58 -18.89
C TRP A 270 -4.07 -2.57 -20.32
N GLY A 271 -4.88 -2.15 -21.29
CA GLY A 271 -4.47 -2.12 -22.69
C GLY A 271 -3.36 -1.10 -23.01
N LYS A 272 -3.25 -0.02 -22.21
CA LYS A 272 -2.35 1.09 -22.53
C LYS A 272 -1.06 1.10 -21.70
N TYR A 273 -1.11 0.65 -20.44
CA TYR A 273 -0.03 0.88 -19.47
C TYR A 273 0.62 -0.40 -18.95
N VAL A 274 0.26 -1.56 -19.48
CA VAL A 274 0.94 -2.84 -19.23
C VAL A 274 1.90 -3.10 -20.37
N ASN A 275 3.18 -3.06 -20.07
CA ASN A 275 4.25 -3.32 -21.03
C ASN A 275 4.89 -4.68 -20.72
N ARG A 276 5.09 -5.49 -21.77
CA ARG A 276 5.87 -6.70 -21.67
C ARG A 276 7.34 -6.35 -21.88
N VAL A 277 8.15 -6.57 -20.86
CA VAL A 277 9.59 -6.45 -20.95
C VAL A 277 10.13 -7.83 -21.27
N LYS A 278 10.91 -7.96 -22.35
CA LYS A 278 11.60 -9.21 -22.62
C LYS A 278 12.63 -9.44 -21.51
N PRO A 279 12.72 -10.66 -20.96
CA PRO A 279 13.71 -11.01 -19.96
C PRO A 279 15.14 -10.83 -20.49
#